data_2ac54b4a3558d098d49c32323f0216cc
#
_entry.id   2ac54b4a3558d098d49c32323f0216cc
#
_cell.length_a   1.000
_cell.length_b   1.000
_cell.length_c   1.000
_cell.angle_alpha   90.00
_cell.angle_beta   90.00
_cell.angle_gamma   90.00
#
_symmetry.space_group_name_H-M   'P 1'
#
loop_
_entity.id
_entity.type
_entity.pdbx_description
1 polymer ?
#
loop_
_entity_poly.entity_id
_entity_poly.type
_entity_poly.pdbx_seq_one_letter_code
_entity_poly.pdbx_strand_id
1 'polypeptide(L)'
;MRIGEAVAALGIVQQDGDIVIVRPSQKGMAHFTLAEVQDKELTSDTYLATGTFGAGTITRSGGRSAGNLIRINELPFDFDLSDFTGIPKDELWTMPDSALWPLIEAQREAVDFAFRSIGLTLHRIDYTGYGLAGYLKLPLHKPDAIPAIQALHVRIVERINAIARLKLCDPQVKDAGTRIMRLPGCLNTKGPIHRLSRTLVQVDGLVTEAQLTVAAGATSSAPARIVPVSGALLDAATTEQLIAAVSPHWQLGQKHHLALALSG
;
A
#
# COMPACT_ATOMS: atom_id res chain seq x y z
N MET A 1 -10.90 21.18 -3.85
CA MET A 1 -10.99 20.39 -2.59
C MET A 1 -9.97 20.93 -1.61
N ARG A 2 -10.34 21.08 -0.35
CA ARG A 2 -9.45 21.51 0.74
C ARG A 2 -8.71 20.32 1.32
N ILE A 3 -7.56 20.56 1.94
CA ILE A 3 -6.74 19.50 2.57
C ILE A 3 -7.54 18.79 3.68
N GLY A 4 -8.25 19.55 4.51
CA GLY A 4 -9.09 18.97 5.59
C GLY A 4 -10.20 18.07 5.07
N GLU A 5 -10.84 18.45 3.98
CA GLU A 5 -11.86 17.63 3.30
C GLU A 5 -11.26 16.31 2.78
N ALA A 6 -10.08 16.39 2.15
CA ALA A 6 -9.39 15.20 1.65
C ALA A 6 -9.00 14.24 2.78
N VAL A 7 -8.49 14.74 3.89
CA VAL A 7 -8.13 13.92 5.07
C VAL A 7 -9.38 13.31 5.72
N ALA A 8 -10.45 14.09 5.87
CA ALA A 8 -11.71 13.61 6.42
C ALA A 8 -12.33 12.50 5.58
N ALA A 9 -12.25 12.61 4.25
CA ALA A 9 -12.73 11.58 3.31
C ALA A 9 -12.03 10.23 3.49
N LEU A 10 -10.81 10.20 4.04
CA LEU A 10 -10.09 8.96 4.37
C LEU A 10 -10.55 8.32 5.70
N GLY A 11 -11.49 8.94 6.39
CA GLY A 11 -11.94 8.48 7.70
C GLY A 11 -10.87 8.59 8.79
N ILE A 12 -9.88 9.47 8.61
CA ILE A 12 -8.86 9.77 9.60
C ILE A 12 -9.41 10.88 10.50
N VAL A 13 -9.64 10.55 11.75
CA VAL A 13 -10.16 11.48 12.74
C VAL A 13 -8.99 12.03 13.55
N GLN A 14 -8.89 13.36 13.61
CA GLN A 14 -7.96 14.00 14.52
C GLN A 14 -8.44 13.75 15.96
N GLN A 15 -7.60 13.08 16.72
CA GLN A 15 -7.75 12.84 18.14
C GLN A 15 -6.57 13.49 18.88
N ASP A 16 -6.21 13.01 20.05
CA ASP A 16 -5.07 13.52 20.81
C ASP A 16 -3.79 13.50 19.98
N GLY A 17 -3.27 14.68 19.61
CA GLY A 17 -2.03 14.84 18.86
C GLY A 17 -2.19 15.44 17.45
N ASP A 18 -1.08 15.56 16.74
CA ASP A 18 -0.95 16.23 15.45
C ASP A 18 -0.95 15.23 14.28
N ILE A 19 -1.86 15.42 13.33
CA ILE A 19 -1.80 14.82 11.99
C ILE A 19 -0.89 15.70 11.15
N VAL A 20 0.08 15.08 10.45
CA VAL A 20 1.12 15.80 9.72
C VAL A 20 0.89 15.76 8.22
N ILE A 21 0.84 16.96 7.64
CA ILE A 21 0.83 17.18 6.19
C ILE A 21 2.22 17.64 5.76
N VAL A 22 2.73 17.08 4.69
CA VAL A 22 4.04 17.43 4.13
C VAL A 22 3.87 17.94 2.71
N ARG A 23 4.48 19.06 2.40
CA ARG A 23 4.38 19.71 1.08
C ARG A 23 5.74 20.22 0.61
N PRO A 24 5.96 20.29 -0.71
CA PRO A 24 7.16 20.95 -1.26
C PRO A 24 7.27 22.41 -0.80
N SER A 25 8.49 22.83 -0.56
CA SER A 25 8.85 24.21 -0.24
C SER A 25 10.14 24.59 -0.97
N GLN A 26 10.53 25.85 -0.95
CA GLN A 26 11.78 26.32 -1.53
C GLN A 26 13.04 25.66 -0.94
N LYS A 27 12.94 25.13 0.29
CA LYS A 27 14.06 24.48 1.01
C LYS A 27 13.88 22.96 1.14
N GLY A 28 13.06 22.34 0.28
CA GLY A 28 12.75 20.91 0.35
C GLY A 28 11.31 20.63 0.79
N MET A 29 11.11 19.70 1.71
CA MET A 29 9.78 19.34 2.20
C MET A 29 9.50 20.05 3.53
N ALA A 30 8.38 20.78 3.61
CA ALA A 30 7.91 21.43 4.82
C ALA A 30 6.81 20.61 5.48
N HIS A 31 6.87 20.53 6.81
CA HIS A 31 5.89 19.84 7.64
C HIS A 31 4.90 20.85 8.24
N PHE A 32 3.65 20.44 8.31
CA PHE A 32 2.55 21.23 8.85
C PHE A 32 1.66 20.31 9.68
N THR A 33 1.06 20.82 10.74
CA THR A 33 -0.07 20.14 11.35
C THR A 33 -1.30 20.29 10.45
N LEU A 34 -2.23 19.34 10.51
CA LEU A 34 -3.49 19.47 9.76
C LEU A 34 -4.22 20.76 10.12
N ALA A 35 -4.24 21.13 11.38
CA ALA A 35 -4.87 22.37 11.87
C ALA A 35 -4.34 23.65 11.18
N GLU A 36 -3.05 23.68 10.81
CA GLU A 36 -2.46 24.84 10.13
C GLU A 36 -2.84 24.94 8.64
N VAL A 37 -3.24 23.83 8.01
CA VAL A 37 -3.43 23.78 6.56
C VAL A 37 -4.77 23.20 6.11
N GLN A 38 -5.66 22.82 7.02
CA GLN A 38 -6.93 22.16 6.67
C GLN A 38 -7.79 22.98 5.69
N ASP A 39 -7.75 24.32 5.79
CA ASP A 39 -8.49 25.23 4.93
C ASP A 39 -7.77 25.62 3.64
N LYS A 40 -6.53 25.13 3.45
CA LYS A 40 -5.76 25.38 2.23
C LYS A 40 -6.24 24.43 1.13
N GLU A 41 -6.12 24.92 -0.13
CA GLU A 41 -6.39 24.09 -1.28
C GLU A 41 -5.38 22.94 -1.40
N LEU A 42 -5.90 21.78 -1.78
CA LEU A 42 -5.10 20.62 -2.13
C LEU A 42 -4.49 20.83 -3.51
N THR A 43 -3.17 20.93 -3.53
CA THR A 43 -2.37 21.16 -4.75
C THR A 43 -1.51 19.94 -5.10
N SER A 44 -0.47 20.13 -5.92
CA SER A 44 0.47 19.07 -6.27
C SER A 44 1.30 18.59 -5.07
N ASP A 45 1.73 17.33 -5.13
CA ASP A 45 2.74 16.73 -4.24
C ASP A 45 2.49 16.95 -2.75
N THR A 46 1.22 16.86 -2.34
CA THR A 46 0.83 16.91 -0.94
C THR A 46 0.80 15.50 -0.36
N TYR A 47 1.41 15.31 0.80
CA TYR A 47 1.56 14.02 1.47
C TYR A 47 0.98 14.08 2.88
N LEU A 48 0.47 12.93 3.33
CA LEU A 48 -0.05 12.70 4.67
C LEU A 48 0.84 11.70 5.38
N ALA A 49 1.21 11.98 6.62
CA ALA A 49 1.86 10.99 7.48
C ALA A 49 0.86 9.93 7.94
N THR A 50 1.27 8.68 8.01
CA THR A 50 0.40 7.55 8.37
C THR A 50 0.19 7.38 9.87
N GLY A 51 0.79 8.25 10.68
CA GLY A 51 0.64 8.29 12.13
C GLY A 51 0.22 9.64 12.68
N THR A 52 -0.05 9.65 13.98
CA THR A 52 -0.31 10.83 14.79
C THR A 52 0.89 11.08 15.70
N PHE A 53 1.26 12.34 15.89
CA PHE A 53 2.44 12.77 16.64
C PHE A 53 2.04 13.56 17.88
N GLY A 54 2.91 13.61 18.88
CA GLY A 54 2.68 14.39 20.08
C GLY A 54 2.42 15.86 19.77
N ALA A 55 1.43 16.46 20.42
CA ALA A 55 1.03 17.84 20.19
C ALA A 55 2.22 18.81 20.37
N GLY A 56 2.36 19.74 19.44
CA GLY A 56 3.41 20.76 19.48
C GLY A 56 4.82 20.25 19.15
N THR A 57 4.99 18.98 18.73
CA THR A 57 6.31 18.45 18.36
C THR A 57 6.67 18.72 16.90
N ILE A 58 5.70 19.09 16.08
CA ILE A 58 5.88 19.33 14.64
C ILE A 58 6.36 20.75 14.38
N THR A 59 7.43 20.84 13.62
CA THR A 59 8.00 22.12 13.13
C THR A 59 8.09 22.10 11.61
N ARG A 60 8.27 23.25 10.97
CA ARG A 60 8.41 23.36 9.50
C ARG A 60 9.52 22.50 8.92
N SER A 61 10.57 22.26 9.66
CA SER A 61 11.76 21.50 9.23
C SER A 61 11.78 20.05 9.70
N GLY A 62 10.81 19.62 10.53
CA GLY A 62 10.84 18.27 11.10
C GLY A 62 9.81 18.02 12.20
N GLY A 63 10.20 17.16 13.15
CA GLY A 63 9.35 16.70 14.26
C GLY A 63 8.61 15.40 13.99
N ARG A 64 8.50 14.95 12.74
CA ARG A 64 7.94 13.66 12.32
C ARG A 64 8.97 12.54 12.51
N SER A 65 9.26 12.24 13.76
CA SER A 65 10.22 11.18 14.15
C SER A 65 9.54 10.09 14.95
N ALA A 66 10.19 8.94 15.06
CA ALA A 66 9.69 7.81 15.85
C ALA A 66 9.50 8.17 17.33
N GLY A 67 10.37 9.05 17.87
CA GLY A 67 10.28 9.51 19.27
C GLY A 67 9.05 10.40 19.55
N ASN A 68 8.50 11.04 18.53
CA ASN A 68 7.31 11.89 18.65
C ASN A 68 6.02 11.19 18.20
N LEU A 69 6.13 9.97 17.65
CA LEU A 69 5.00 9.18 17.19
C LEU A 69 4.23 8.62 18.40
N ILE A 70 2.95 8.94 18.49
CA ILE A 70 2.07 8.46 19.56
C ILE A 70 1.08 7.39 19.07
N ARG A 71 0.88 7.27 17.76
CA ARG A 71 -0.01 6.27 17.17
C ARG A 71 0.29 6.07 15.67
N ILE A 72 0.08 4.84 15.21
CA ILE A 72 -0.01 4.51 13.79
C ILE A 72 -1.50 4.46 13.43
N ASN A 73 -1.94 5.31 12.52
CA ASN A 73 -3.34 5.33 12.08
C ASN A 73 -3.61 4.24 11.05
N GLU A 74 -2.66 4.08 10.12
CA GLU A 74 -2.73 3.13 9.01
C GLU A 74 -1.35 2.53 8.77
N LEU A 75 -1.30 1.23 8.47
CA LEU A 75 -0.09 0.59 7.93
C LEU A 75 -0.05 0.82 6.42
N PRO A 76 0.94 1.55 5.91
CA PRO A 76 1.07 1.84 4.49
C PRO A 76 1.85 0.75 3.77
N PHE A 77 1.46 0.47 2.53
CA PHE A 77 2.16 -0.39 1.60
C PHE A 77 2.34 0.38 0.30
N ASP A 78 3.57 0.45 -0.21
CA ASP A 78 3.89 1.13 -1.47
C ASP A 78 4.14 0.08 -2.56
N PHE A 79 3.42 0.19 -3.66
CA PHE A 79 3.45 -0.73 -4.78
C PHE A 79 3.95 0.01 -6.02
N ASP A 80 5.25 -0.07 -6.25
CA ASP A 80 5.87 0.58 -7.40
C ASP A 80 5.55 -0.20 -8.69
N LEU A 81 4.98 0.47 -9.66
CA LEU A 81 4.60 -0.18 -10.92
C LEU A 81 5.82 -0.67 -11.71
N SER A 82 6.96 -0.01 -11.60
CA SER A 82 8.19 -0.45 -12.25
C SER A 82 8.70 -1.77 -11.68
N ASP A 83 8.59 -1.99 -10.37
CA ASP A 83 8.97 -3.25 -9.73
C ASP A 83 8.02 -4.39 -10.12
N PHE A 84 6.75 -4.08 -10.33
CA PHE A 84 5.73 -5.05 -10.74
C PHE A 84 5.86 -5.46 -12.22
N THR A 85 6.07 -4.49 -13.11
CA THR A 85 6.08 -4.71 -14.57
C THR A 85 7.45 -4.99 -15.16
N GLY A 86 8.52 -4.58 -14.48
CA GLY A 86 9.87 -4.53 -15.03
C GLY A 86 10.10 -3.37 -16.01
N ILE A 87 9.11 -2.54 -16.27
CA ILE A 87 9.24 -1.37 -17.16
C ILE A 87 9.96 -0.25 -16.40
N PRO A 88 10.98 0.39 -17.00
CA PRO A 88 11.67 1.50 -16.39
C PRO A 88 10.76 2.68 -16.02
N LYS A 89 11.08 3.38 -14.93
CA LYS A 89 10.22 4.49 -14.42
C LYS A 89 10.07 5.62 -15.43
N ASP A 90 11.10 5.97 -16.14
CA ASP A 90 11.11 7.01 -17.18
C ASP A 90 10.16 6.66 -18.33
N GLU A 91 10.11 5.40 -18.74
CA GLU A 91 9.14 4.91 -19.73
C GLU A 91 7.70 4.98 -19.19
N LEU A 92 7.44 4.51 -17.96
CA LEU A 92 6.13 4.62 -17.31
C LEU A 92 5.68 6.09 -17.17
N TRP A 93 6.60 7.01 -16.92
CA TRP A 93 6.27 8.44 -16.76
C TRP A 93 5.80 9.11 -18.04
N THR A 94 6.24 8.60 -19.20
CA THR A 94 5.84 9.10 -20.52
C THR A 94 4.69 8.32 -21.14
N MET A 95 4.31 7.19 -20.56
CA MET A 95 3.26 6.30 -21.07
C MET A 95 1.89 7.00 -21.03
N PRO A 96 1.09 6.94 -22.11
CA PRO A 96 -0.26 7.50 -22.09
C PRO A 96 -1.17 6.71 -21.13
N ASP A 97 -2.18 7.38 -20.58
CA ASP A 97 -3.08 6.76 -19.58
C ASP A 97 -3.79 5.50 -20.11
N SER A 98 -4.12 5.45 -21.40
CA SER A 98 -4.73 4.28 -22.03
C SER A 98 -3.84 3.02 -21.99
N ALA A 99 -2.53 3.18 -22.01
CA ALA A 99 -1.57 2.07 -21.90
C ALA A 99 -1.18 1.79 -20.43
N LEU A 100 -1.11 2.84 -19.60
CA LEU A 100 -0.75 2.72 -18.19
C LEU A 100 -1.87 2.04 -17.37
N TRP A 101 -3.14 2.37 -17.65
CA TRP A 101 -4.26 1.94 -16.82
C TRP A 101 -4.44 0.42 -16.75
N PRO A 102 -4.30 -0.37 -17.84
CA PRO A 102 -4.33 -1.84 -17.75
C PRO A 102 -3.23 -2.41 -16.84
N LEU A 103 -2.05 -1.80 -16.78
CA LEU A 103 -0.97 -2.22 -15.90
C LEU A 103 -1.29 -1.94 -14.43
N ILE A 104 -1.92 -0.79 -14.14
CA ILE A 104 -2.41 -0.43 -12.79
C ILE A 104 -3.47 -1.42 -12.31
N GLU A 105 -4.44 -1.78 -13.17
CA GLU A 105 -5.47 -2.77 -12.81
C GLU A 105 -4.86 -4.15 -12.56
N ALA A 106 -3.94 -4.61 -13.38
CA ALA A 106 -3.23 -5.87 -13.16
C ALA A 106 -2.44 -5.86 -11.84
N GLN A 107 -1.77 -4.74 -11.52
CA GLN A 107 -1.08 -4.59 -10.24
C GLN A 107 -2.07 -4.63 -9.07
N ARG A 108 -3.21 -3.95 -9.18
CA ARG A 108 -4.27 -3.93 -8.16
C ARG A 108 -4.79 -5.33 -7.85
N GLU A 109 -5.06 -6.13 -8.90
CA GLU A 109 -5.50 -7.51 -8.74
C GLU A 109 -4.45 -8.39 -8.05
N ALA A 110 -3.18 -8.25 -8.43
CA ALA A 110 -2.08 -8.98 -7.79
C ALA A 110 -1.92 -8.60 -6.31
N VAL A 111 -2.07 -7.31 -5.98
CA VAL A 111 -2.06 -6.81 -4.60
C VAL A 111 -3.20 -7.42 -3.80
N ASP A 112 -4.42 -7.35 -4.32
CA ASP A 112 -5.61 -7.88 -3.65
C ASP A 112 -5.48 -9.40 -3.40
N PHE A 113 -5.03 -10.15 -4.40
CA PHE A 113 -4.75 -11.57 -4.27
C PHE A 113 -3.72 -11.88 -3.18
N ALA A 114 -2.59 -11.19 -3.18
CA ALA A 114 -1.51 -11.42 -2.23
C ALA A 114 -1.96 -11.16 -0.78
N PHE A 115 -2.72 -10.07 -0.54
CA PHE A 115 -3.24 -9.74 0.79
C PHE A 115 -4.30 -10.76 1.24
N ARG A 116 -5.23 -11.15 0.39
CA ARG A 116 -6.22 -12.19 0.70
C ARG A 116 -5.57 -13.53 1.02
N SER A 117 -4.47 -13.88 0.36
CA SER A 117 -3.72 -15.12 0.59
C SER A 117 -3.12 -15.21 2.00
N ILE A 118 -2.96 -14.10 2.69
CA ILE A 118 -2.51 -14.05 4.10
C ILE A 118 -3.66 -13.71 5.08
N GLY A 119 -4.90 -13.70 4.59
CA GLY A 119 -6.09 -13.43 5.41
C GLY A 119 -6.32 -11.95 5.73
N LEU A 120 -5.73 -11.04 4.95
CA LEU A 120 -5.94 -9.60 5.08
C LEU A 120 -6.71 -9.04 3.88
N THR A 121 -7.42 -7.93 4.13
CA THR A 121 -8.03 -7.10 3.08
C THR A 121 -7.61 -5.66 3.32
N LEU A 122 -7.04 -5.03 2.30
CA LEU A 122 -6.72 -3.61 2.36
C LEU A 122 -8.04 -2.81 2.49
N HIS A 123 -8.10 -1.92 3.47
CA HIS A 123 -9.28 -1.07 3.64
C HIS A 123 -9.31 0.06 2.61
N ARG A 124 -8.14 0.45 2.10
CA ARG A 124 -8.01 1.46 1.06
C ARG A 124 -6.89 1.13 0.09
N ILE A 125 -7.13 1.43 -1.20
CA ILE A 125 -6.12 1.40 -2.26
C ILE A 125 -6.21 2.72 -3.01
N ASP A 126 -5.10 3.43 -3.07
CA ASP A 126 -4.96 4.70 -3.76
C ASP A 126 -4.09 4.53 -5.01
N TYR A 127 -4.52 5.11 -6.13
CA TYR A 127 -3.68 5.37 -7.28
C TYR A 127 -2.83 6.61 -6.99
N THR A 128 -1.52 6.49 -7.07
CA THR A 128 -0.57 7.55 -6.72
C THR A 128 -0.08 8.36 -7.92
N GLY A 129 -0.53 8.00 -9.13
CA GLY A 129 -0.14 8.57 -10.41
C GLY A 129 0.74 7.64 -11.26
N TYR A 130 1.57 6.79 -10.64
CA TYR A 130 2.48 5.86 -11.33
C TYR A 130 2.64 4.53 -10.58
N GLY A 131 1.72 4.18 -9.73
CA GLY A 131 1.67 2.97 -8.94
C GLY A 131 0.50 3.04 -7.97
N LEU A 132 0.50 2.15 -7.01
CA LEU A 132 -0.55 2.04 -6.00
C LEU A 132 0.04 2.24 -4.59
N ALA A 133 -0.80 2.67 -3.69
CA ALA A 133 -0.57 2.63 -2.26
C ALA A 133 -1.74 1.91 -1.59
N GLY A 134 -1.45 0.97 -0.71
CA GLY A 134 -2.44 0.24 0.06
C GLY A 134 -2.35 0.55 1.55
N TYR A 135 -3.45 0.36 2.26
CA TYR A 135 -3.51 0.68 3.68
C TYR A 135 -4.32 -0.34 4.46
N LEU A 136 -3.83 -0.68 5.65
CA LEU A 136 -4.58 -1.39 6.67
C LEU A 136 -4.88 -0.41 7.81
N LYS A 137 -6.15 -0.16 8.07
CA LYS A 137 -6.58 0.71 9.17
C LYS A 137 -6.49 -0.03 10.49
N LEU A 138 -5.88 0.60 11.49
CA LEU A 138 -5.69 0.02 12.81
C LEU A 138 -6.71 0.56 13.81
N PRO A 139 -7.08 -0.25 14.83
CA PRO A 139 -7.80 0.26 15.99
C PRO A 139 -6.89 1.18 16.80
N LEU A 140 -7.49 1.94 17.69
CA LEU A 140 -6.76 2.75 18.66
C LEU A 140 -5.84 1.86 19.50
N HIS A 141 -4.59 2.25 19.63
CA HIS A 141 -3.58 1.56 20.43
C HIS A 141 -2.71 2.55 21.19
N LYS A 142 -2.03 2.07 22.19
CA LYS A 142 -1.09 2.87 23.00
C LYS A 142 0.27 2.98 22.30
N PRO A 143 1.09 4.00 22.65
CA PRO A 143 2.42 4.17 22.06
C PRO A 143 3.36 2.98 22.26
N ASP A 144 3.22 2.23 23.34
CA ASP A 144 4.03 1.04 23.66
C ASP A 144 3.80 -0.13 22.67
N ALA A 145 2.66 -0.17 21.98
CA ALA A 145 2.39 -1.16 20.94
C ALA A 145 3.09 -0.84 19.60
N ILE A 146 3.54 0.39 19.38
CA ILE A 146 4.09 0.84 18.08
C ILE A 146 5.25 -0.06 17.59
N PRO A 147 6.27 -0.41 18.40
CA PRO A 147 7.37 -1.26 17.93
C PRO A 147 6.91 -2.65 17.48
N ALA A 148 5.93 -3.25 18.19
CA ALA A 148 5.38 -4.56 17.83
C ALA A 148 4.61 -4.47 16.50
N ILE A 149 3.78 -3.45 16.31
CA ILE A 149 3.02 -3.20 15.08
C ILE A 149 3.98 -2.99 13.89
N GLN A 150 5.05 -2.22 14.06
CA GLN A 150 6.06 -2.01 13.02
C GLN A 150 6.79 -3.31 12.66
N ALA A 151 7.12 -4.14 13.63
CA ALA A 151 7.73 -5.45 13.38
C ALA A 151 6.80 -6.39 12.60
N LEU A 152 5.49 -6.39 12.91
CA LEU A 152 4.48 -7.14 12.16
C LEU A 152 4.35 -6.62 10.73
N HIS A 153 4.36 -5.30 10.55
CA HIS A 153 4.30 -4.67 9.22
C HIS A 153 5.45 -5.14 8.32
N VAL A 154 6.70 -5.13 8.82
CA VAL A 154 7.87 -5.61 8.07
C VAL A 154 7.69 -7.06 7.63
N ARG A 155 7.25 -7.94 8.52
CA ARG A 155 7.00 -9.36 8.20
C ARG A 155 5.89 -9.56 7.18
N ILE A 156 4.84 -8.74 7.24
CA ILE A 156 3.77 -8.77 6.25
C ILE A 156 4.32 -8.40 4.87
N VAL A 157 5.12 -7.34 4.75
CA VAL A 157 5.77 -6.95 3.49
C VAL A 157 6.64 -8.08 2.93
N GLU A 158 7.46 -8.71 3.77
CA GLU A 158 8.30 -9.85 3.38
C GLU A 158 7.43 -11.03 2.88
N ARG A 159 6.35 -11.34 3.58
CA ARG A 159 5.45 -12.45 3.22
C ARG A 159 4.69 -12.18 1.92
N ILE A 160 4.20 -10.96 1.71
CA ILE A 160 3.56 -10.53 0.46
C ILE A 160 4.51 -10.71 -0.73
N ASN A 161 5.75 -10.23 -0.61
CA ASN A 161 6.74 -10.38 -1.66
C ASN A 161 7.10 -11.85 -1.94
N ALA A 162 7.17 -12.67 -0.89
CA ALA A 162 7.42 -14.11 -1.04
C ALA A 162 6.27 -14.83 -1.77
N ILE A 163 5.00 -14.51 -1.46
CA ILE A 163 3.83 -15.06 -2.15
C ILE A 163 3.79 -14.60 -3.60
N ALA A 164 3.99 -13.32 -3.85
CA ALA A 164 4.01 -12.75 -5.19
C ALA A 164 5.20 -13.22 -6.04
N ARG A 165 6.26 -13.75 -5.41
CA ARG A 165 7.53 -14.12 -6.05
C ARG A 165 8.17 -12.98 -6.85
N LEU A 166 7.87 -11.76 -6.45
CA LEU A 166 8.41 -10.53 -7.02
C LEU A 166 8.37 -9.43 -5.95
N LYS A 167 9.03 -8.31 -6.20
CA LYS A 167 8.98 -7.13 -5.33
C LYS A 167 7.65 -6.39 -5.54
N LEU A 168 6.57 -6.91 -4.98
CA LEU A 168 5.24 -6.28 -5.05
C LEU A 168 5.15 -5.09 -4.11
N CYS A 169 5.59 -5.25 -2.85
CA CYS A 169 5.68 -4.18 -1.86
C CYS A 169 7.12 -3.66 -1.76
N ASP A 170 7.30 -2.35 -1.63
CA ASP A 170 8.61 -1.78 -1.34
C ASP A 170 9.06 -2.16 0.09
N PRO A 171 10.13 -2.97 0.24
CA PRO A 171 10.63 -3.41 1.55
C PRO A 171 11.28 -2.27 2.36
N GLN A 172 11.48 -1.09 1.76
CA GLN A 172 11.99 0.09 2.48
C GLN A 172 10.90 0.82 3.26
N VAL A 173 9.62 0.48 3.09
CA VAL A 173 8.52 1.01 3.89
C VAL A 173 8.48 0.30 5.24
N LYS A 174 9.46 0.58 6.12
CA LYS A 174 9.61 -0.04 7.46
C LYS A 174 9.14 0.84 8.60
N ASP A 175 8.92 2.11 8.33
CA ASP A 175 8.65 3.17 9.28
C ASP A 175 7.18 3.55 9.29
N ALA A 176 6.30 2.56 9.42
CA ALA A 176 4.86 2.80 9.58
C ALA A 176 4.61 3.84 10.68
N GLY A 177 3.72 4.79 10.39
CA GLY A 177 3.44 5.94 11.26
C GLY A 177 4.27 7.18 10.94
N THR A 178 5.56 7.06 10.71
CA THR A 178 6.39 8.20 10.25
C THR A 178 6.46 8.31 8.72
N ARG A 179 6.03 7.29 7.99
CA ARG A 179 5.95 7.33 6.52
C ARG A 179 4.97 8.38 6.03
N ILE A 180 5.32 9.06 4.96
CA ILE A 180 4.41 9.94 4.23
C ILE A 180 3.94 9.26 2.95
N MET A 181 2.65 9.32 2.72
CA MET A 181 2.00 8.79 1.53
C MET A 181 1.27 9.93 0.81
N ARG A 182 1.19 9.85 -0.51
CA ARG A 182 0.53 10.89 -1.31
C ARG A 182 -0.95 10.98 -0.93
N LEU A 183 -1.40 12.21 -0.67
CA LEU A 183 -2.82 12.45 -0.35
C LEU A 183 -3.66 12.34 -1.63
N PRO A 184 -4.72 11.51 -1.66
CA PRO A 184 -5.63 11.45 -2.80
C PRO A 184 -6.23 12.82 -3.14
N GLY A 185 -6.40 13.09 -4.43
CA GLY A 185 -6.89 14.37 -4.93
C GLY A 185 -5.80 15.38 -5.28
N CYS A 186 -4.51 15.09 -5.00
CA CYS A 186 -3.42 15.96 -5.44
C CYS A 186 -2.79 15.48 -6.76
N LEU A 187 -2.16 16.38 -7.50
CA LEU A 187 -1.38 16.04 -8.68
C LEU A 187 -0.03 15.45 -8.29
N ASN A 188 0.34 14.35 -8.93
CA ASN A 188 1.70 13.83 -8.93
C ASN A 188 2.48 14.49 -10.07
N THR A 189 3.51 15.24 -9.75
CA THR A 189 4.32 16.00 -10.72
C THR A 189 5.70 15.39 -10.97
N LYS A 190 5.95 14.15 -10.54
CA LYS A 190 7.26 13.49 -10.70
C LYS A 190 7.67 13.25 -12.14
N GLY A 191 6.72 13.06 -13.04
CA GLY A 191 6.97 12.83 -14.46
C GLY A 191 6.47 13.97 -15.35
N PRO A 192 6.72 13.91 -16.65
CA PRO A 192 6.26 14.92 -17.61
C PRO A 192 4.73 14.94 -17.76
N ILE A 193 4.06 13.82 -17.52
CA ILE A 193 2.61 13.75 -17.49
C ILE A 193 2.16 13.85 -16.03
N HIS A 194 1.56 14.95 -15.64
CA HIS A 194 1.04 15.13 -14.30
C HIS A 194 -0.26 14.35 -14.13
N ARG A 195 -0.34 13.50 -13.10
CA ARG A 195 -1.49 12.62 -12.87
C ARG A 195 -2.16 12.88 -11.53
N LEU A 196 -3.48 12.91 -11.56
CA LEU A 196 -4.28 13.07 -10.36
C LEU A 196 -4.27 11.76 -9.55
N SER A 197 -3.80 11.84 -8.31
CA SER A 197 -3.93 10.74 -7.37
C SER A 197 -5.38 10.61 -6.91
N ARG A 198 -5.86 9.38 -6.70
CA ARG A 198 -7.24 9.13 -6.29
C ARG A 198 -7.39 7.81 -5.56
N THR A 199 -8.36 7.73 -4.67
CA THR A 199 -8.77 6.46 -4.06
C THR A 199 -9.51 5.60 -5.09
N LEU A 200 -9.08 4.37 -5.25
CA LEU A 200 -9.70 3.36 -6.12
C LEU A 200 -10.64 2.46 -5.35
N VAL A 201 -10.25 2.09 -4.14
CA VAL A 201 -11.02 1.21 -3.25
C VAL A 201 -10.98 1.81 -1.85
N GLN A 202 -12.14 1.87 -1.21
CA GLN A 202 -12.25 2.18 0.21
C GLN A 202 -13.39 1.36 0.80
N VAL A 203 -13.09 0.59 1.82
CA VAL A 203 -14.04 -0.23 2.56
C VAL A 203 -13.88 0.03 4.05
N ASP A 204 -14.96 -0.12 4.79
CA ASP A 204 -14.90 -0.06 6.25
C ASP A 204 -14.27 -1.34 6.79
N GLY A 205 -13.47 -1.17 7.83
CA GLY A 205 -12.84 -2.28 8.52
C GLY A 205 -11.62 -1.84 9.31
N LEU A 206 -11.36 -2.57 10.39
CA LEU A 206 -10.16 -2.42 11.21
C LEU A 206 -9.44 -3.76 11.24
N VAL A 207 -8.12 -3.74 11.15
CA VAL A 207 -7.31 -4.94 11.29
C VAL A 207 -6.74 -4.98 12.69
N THR A 208 -7.08 -6.00 13.45
CA THR A 208 -6.60 -6.21 14.82
C THR A 208 -5.15 -6.69 14.85
N GLU A 209 -4.47 -6.51 15.97
CA GLU A 209 -3.12 -7.03 16.17
C GLU A 209 -3.05 -8.56 16.01
N ALA A 210 -4.09 -9.28 16.44
CA ALA A 210 -4.18 -10.73 16.26
C ALA A 210 -4.21 -11.11 14.77
N GLN A 211 -4.97 -10.39 13.94
CA GLN A 211 -4.99 -10.60 12.49
C GLN A 211 -3.64 -10.27 11.85
N LEU A 212 -2.98 -9.19 12.27
CA LEU A 212 -1.62 -8.86 11.80
C LEU A 212 -0.62 -9.96 12.18
N THR A 213 -0.71 -10.50 13.40
CA THR A 213 0.15 -11.58 13.88
C THR A 213 0.01 -12.85 13.03
N VAL A 214 -1.23 -13.25 12.73
CA VAL A 214 -1.51 -14.40 11.84
C VAL A 214 -0.98 -14.12 10.43
N ALA A 215 -1.28 -12.95 9.89
CA ALA A 215 -0.83 -12.55 8.56
C ALA A 215 0.69 -12.45 8.43
N ALA A 216 1.39 -12.05 9.49
CA ALA A 216 2.85 -12.03 9.57
C ALA A 216 3.48 -13.44 9.69
N GLY A 217 2.68 -14.50 9.82
CA GLY A 217 3.18 -15.85 10.07
C GLY A 217 3.80 -16.04 11.44
N ALA A 218 3.50 -15.17 12.39
CA ALA A 218 4.03 -15.18 13.76
C ALA A 218 3.24 -16.08 14.73
N THR A 219 2.38 -16.97 14.23
CA THR A 219 1.66 -17.91 15.07
C THR A 219 2.61 -18.90 15.71
N SER A 220 2.49 -18.99 17.05
CA SER A 220 3.16 -19.98 17.86
C SER A 220 3.02 -21.40 17.27
N SER A 221 4.15 -22.08 17.25
CA SER A 221 4.30 -23.53 17.35
C SER A 221 3.19 -24.40 16.77
N ALA A 222 3.25 -24.71 15.57
CA ALA A 222 3.20 -25.95 14.80
C ALA A 222 3.02 -25.55 13.35
N PRO A 223 3.87 -25.99 12.42
CA PRO A 223 3.50 -25.89 11.02
C PRO A 223 2.16 -26.60 10.91
N ALA A 224 1.12 -25.86 10.52
CA ALA A 224 -0.07 -26.52 10.03
C ALA A 224 0.47 -27.50 8.97
N ARG A 225 0.42 -28.78 9.30
CA ARG A 225 0.78 -29.84 8.40
C ARG A 225 -0.13 -29.58 7.19
N ILE A 226 0.45 -29.02 6.15
CA ILE A 226 -0.18 -29.00 4.86
C ILE A 226 -0.36 -30.46 4.57
N VAL A 227 -1.54 -30.99 4.85
CA VAL A 227 -1.95 -32.27 4.32
C VAL A 227 -1.93 -32.00 2.83
N PRO A 228 -1.02 -32.60 2.08
CA PRO A 228 -1.10 -32.47 0.63
C PRO A 228 -2.50 -32.99 0.33
N VAL A 229 -3.39 -32.10 -0.10
CA VAL A 229 -4.55 -32.55 -0.83
C VAL A 229 -3.89 -33.31 -1.97
N SER A 230 -4.03 -34.64 -1.95
CA SER A 230 -3.60 -35.48 -3.06
C SER A 230 -4.58 -35.17 -4.20
N GLY A 231 -4.43 -33.97 -4.76
CA GLY A 231 -4.94 -33.67 -6.06
C GLY A 231 -4.21 -34.61 -7.00
N ALA A 232 -4.95 -35.50 -7.63
CA ALA A 232 -4.41 -36.27 -8.73
C ALA A 232 -3.68 -35.26 -9.64
N LEU A 233 -2.39 -35.44 -9.82
CA LEU A 233 -1.62 -34.69 -10.80
C LEU A 233 -2.45 -34.77 -12.10
N LEU A 234 -2.86 -33.62 -12.62
CA LEU A 234 -3.50 -33.56 -13.93
C LEU A 234 -2.58 -34.32 -14.87
N ASP A 235 -3.14 -35.29 -15.57
CA ASP A 235 -2.36 -36.03 -16.57
C ASP A 235 -1.87 -35.04 -17.65
N ALA A 236 -0.84 -35.44 -18.39
CA ALA A 236 -0.23 -34.61 -19.40
C ALA A 236 -1.24 -34.14 -20.46
N ALA A 237 -2.24 -34.95 -20.80
CA ALA A 237 -3.27 -34.62 -21.77
C ALA A 237 -4.22 -33.57 -21.26
N THR A 238 -4.63 -33.62 -19.99
CA THR A 238 -5.46 -32.61 -19.33
C THR A 238 -4.71 -31.31 -19.19
N THR A 239 -3.40 -31.34 -18.89
CA THR A 239 -2.53 -30.15 -18.80
C THR A 239 -2.39 -29.48 -20.17
N GLU A 240 -2.17 -30.25 -21.26
CA GLU A 240 -2.11 -29.71 -22.61
C GLU A 240 -3.44 -29.10 -23.08
N GLN A 241 -4.57 -29.73 -22.75
CA GLN A 241 -5.90 -29.18 -23.04
C GLN A 241 -6.16 -27.87 -22.31
N LEU A 242 -5.76 -27.75 -21.04
CA LEU A 242 -5.84 -26.52 -20.25
C LEU A 242 -4.96 -25.43 -20.85
N ILE A 243 -3.72 -25.75 -21.22
CA ILE A 243 -2.80 -24.81 -21.89
C ILE A 243 -3.38 -24.35 -23.23
N ALA A 244 -3.94 -25.25 -24.04
CA ALA A 244 -4.54 -24.92 -25.32
C ALA A 244 -5.79 -24.04 -25.17
N ALA A 245 -6.62 -24.29 -24.15
CA ALA A 245 -7.81 -23.49 -23.87
C ALA A 245 -7.48 -22.06 -23.37
N VAL A 246 -6.37 -21.89 -22.67
CA VAL A 246 -5.99 -20.64 -22.05
C VAL A 246 -5.06 -19.80 -22.93
N SER A 247 -4.25 -20.43 -23.77
CA SER A 247 -3.28 -19.78 -24.66
C SER A 247 -3.88 -18.67 -25.55
N PRO A 248 -5.08 -18.80 -26.15
CA PRO A 248 -5.68 -17.75 -26.98
C PRO A 248 -6.05 -16.50 -26.19
N HIS A 249 -6.25 -16.62 -24.87
CA HIS A 249 -6.62 -15.52 -23.98
C HIS A 249 -5.41 -14.92 -23.25
N TRP A 250 -4.20 -15.40 -23.58
CA TRP A 250 -2.97 -15.03 -22.91
C TRP A 250 -2.44 -13.69 -23.41
N GLN A 251 -2.86 -12.60 -22.77
CA GLN A 251 -2.32 -11.26 -23.06
C GLN A 251 -1.09 -10.96 -22.20
N LEU A 252 -0.24 -10.07 -22.71
CA LEU A 252 0.94 -9.59 -21.99
C LEU A 252 0.49 -8.99 -20.64
N GLY A 253 1.02 -9.49 -19.52
CA GLY A 253 0.62 -9.12 -18.16
C GLY A 253 -0.25 -10.15 -17.43
N GLN A 254 -1.00 -11.01 -18.15
CA GLN A 254 -1.82 -12.05 -17.52
C GLN A 254 -1.05 -13.35 -17.22
N LYS A 255 0.18 -13.47 -17.71
CA LYS A 255 1.03 -14.67 -17.50
C LYS A 255 1.24 -15.01 -16.03
N HIS A 256 1.32 -14.01 -15.17
CA HIS A 256 1.54 -14.20 -13.73
C HIS A 256 0.33 -14.76 -13.00
N HIS A 257 -0.87 -14.31 -13.36
CA HIS A 257 -2.10 -14.78 -12.71
C HIS A 257 -2.38 -16.25 -13.00
N LEU A 258 -2.11 -16.69 -14.23
CA LEU A 258 -2.30 -18.08 -14.62
C LEU A 258 -1.23 -18.99 -14.02
N ALA A 259 0.04 -18.58 -13.99
CA ALA A 259 1.11 -19.32 -13.35
C ALA A 259 0.85 -19.52 -11.84
N LEU A 260 0.30 -18.50 -11.16
CA LEU A 260 -0.10 -18.59 -9.75
C LEU A 260 -1.33 -19.51 -9.55
N ALA A 261 -2.31 -19.47 -10.46
CA ALA A 261 -3.48 -20.35 -10.40
C ALA A 261 -3.16 -21.82 -10.70
N LEU A 262 -2.17 -22.08 -11.56
CA LEU A 262 -1.76 -23.43 -11.93
C LEU A 262 -0.69 -24.04 -11.01
N SER A 263 -0.02 -23.22 -10.19
CA SER A 263 0.99 -23.69 -9.23
C SER A 263 0.44 -23.96 -7.82
N GLY A 264 -0.89 -23.82 -7.60
CA GLY A 264 -1.76 -23.95 -6.44
C GLY A 264 -1.34 -24.74 -5.26
#